data_3c2c41fc8d026118225bce79ac7a1e96
#
_entry.id   3c2c41fc8d026118225bce79ac7a1e96
#
_cell.length_a   1.000
_cell.length_b   1.000
_cell.length_c   1.000
_cell.angle_alpha   90.00
_cell.angle_beta   90.00
_cell.angle_gamma   90.00
#
_symmetry.space_group_name_H-M   'P 1'
#
loop_
_entity.id
_entity.type
_entity.pdbx_description
1 polymer ?
#
loop_
_entity_poly.entity_id
_entity_poly.type
_entity_poly.pdbx_seq_one_letter_code
_entity_poly.pdbx_strand_id
1 'polypeptide(L)'
;QYDKAADQDNKWKTRRDLLRQLLQSEKFDIFGAQEPYLTQIEDIEPFLDGYAWVGENVIGDETARRRHYNPVFYRKDKFEVLDRGAFWYSETPAVPGSKGWDSYSPRMCNWAHFRIRANGREFYHFNSHFDHIGTTARAESAKLLVAKVREIAGGKPAFCTGDFNSNQNTEAYKTIAGSGILADSYVRCPAKTNGDWPTYNGYKYISTPPAAASHIDHVFVTPKDTKVVSWRIVNNSYNRKYPSDHFPVVIEWSLAE
;
A
#
# COMPACT_ATOMS: atom_id res chain seq x y z
N GLN A 1 1.23 -1.96 -12.75
CA GLN A 1 0.69 -1.15 -13.86
C GLN A 1 0.77 -1.95 -15.16
N TYR A 2 -0.30 -1.89 -15.97
CA TYR A 2 -0.40 -2.62 -17.23
C TYR A 2 0.49 -2.01 -18.31
N ASP A 3 0.99 -2.86 -19.23
CA ASP A 3 1.82 -2.44 -20.38
C ASP A 3 1.04 -1.51 -21.32
N LYS A 4 1.00 -0.24 -21.03
CA LYS A 4 0.50 0.78 -21.96
C LYS A 4 1.54 1.04 -23.04
N ALA A 5 1.11 1.47 -24.22
CA ALA A 5 2.03 1.87 -25.28
C ALA A 5 3.01 2.99 -24.84
N ALA A 6 2.58 3.82 -23.87
CA ALA A 6 3.39 4.87 -23.27
C ALA A 6 4.50 4.36 -22.35
N ASP A 7 4.45 3.11 -21.90
CA ASP A 7 5.43 2.56 -20.95
C ASP A 7 6.77 2.21 -21.62
N GLN A 8 6.83 2.23 -22.96
CA GLN A 8 8.04 1.97 -23.75
C GLN A 8 8.85 0.78 -23.20
N ASP A 9 10.07 1.06 -22.70
CA ASP A 9 10.97 0.06 -22.11
C ASP A 9 10.59 -0.36 -20.68
N ASN A 10 9.53 0.22 -20.08
CA ASN A 10 9.08 -0.05 -18.71
C ASN A 10 7.91 -1.06 -18.67
N LYS A 11 7.76 -1.87 -19.73
CA LYS A 11 6.77 -2.95 -19.78
C LYS A 11 7.01 -3.96 -18.67
N TRP A 12 5.94 -4.61 -18.20
CA TRP A 12 6.01 -5.62 -17.15
C TRP A 12 7.09 -6.68 -17.39
N LYS A 13 7.16 -7.22 -18.59
CA LYS A 13 8.19 -8.21 -18.97
C LYS A 13 9.61 -7.75 -18.68
N THR A 14 9.90 -6.47 -18.84
CA THR A 14 11.23 -5.88 -18.55
C THR A 14 11.40 -5.61 -17.05
N ARG A 15 10.34 -5.14 -16.36
CA ARG A 15 10.40 -4.74 -14.95
C ARG A 15 10.32 -5.90 -13.97
N ARG A 16 9.74 -7.02 -14.39
CA ARG A 16 9.54 -8.19 -13.55
C ARG A 16 10.84 -8.65 -12.87
N ASP A 17 11.93 -8.73 -13.61
CA ASP A 17 13.22 -9.16 -13.06
C ASP A 17 13.84 -8.11 -12.11
N LEU A 18 13.59 -6.82 -12.35
CA LEU A 18 14.01 -5.75 -11.44
C LEU A 18 13.20 -5.83 -10.14
N LEU A 19 11.90 -6.09 -10.23
CA LEU A 19 11.05 -6.28 -9.05
C LEU A 19 11.48 -7.52 -8.26
N ARG A 20 11.83 -8.62 -8.92
CA ARG A 20 12.40 -9.81 -8.27
C ARG A 20 13.65 -9.44 -7.46
N GLN A 21 14.60 -8.74 -8.07
CA GLN A 21 15.82 -8.31 -7.37
C GLN A 21 15.51 -7.47 -6.13
N LEU A 22 14.59 -6.51 -6.25
CA LEU A 22 14.16 -5.68 -5.13
C LEU A 22 13.54 -6.53 -4.02
N LEU A 23 12.55 -7.37 -4.32
CA LEU A 23 11.86 -8.18 -3.32
C LEU A 23 12.81 -9.17 -2.61
N GLN A 24 13.75 -9.76 -3.35
CA GLN A 24 14.74 -10.69 -2.80
C GLN A 24 15.82 -9.99 -1.96
N SER A 25 16.16 -8.74 -2.27
CA SER A 25 17.11 -7.96 -1.46
C SER A 25 16.49 -7.41 -0.20
N GLU A 26 15.26 -6.92 -0.27
CA GLU A 26 14.57 -6.24 0.84
C GLU A 26 13.95 -7.21 1.84
N LYS A 27 13.48 -8.37 1.39
CA LYS A 27 12.88 -9.45 2.22
C LYS A 27 11.82 -8.93 3.20
N PHE A 28 10.91 -8.11 2.70
CA PHE A 28 9.82 -7.56 3.51
C PHE A 28 9.06 -8.66 4.24
N ASP A 29 8.77 -8.49 5.51
CA ASP A 29 7.98 -9.46 6.25
C ASP A 29 6.51 -9.47 5.82
N ILE A 30 5.98 -8.28 5.54
CA ILE A 30 4.62 -8.03 5.05
C ILE A 30 4.62 -6.77 4.19
N PHE A 31 3.89 -6.76 3.07
CA PHE A 31 3.77 -5.57 2.24
C PHE A 31 2.47 -5.53 1.47
N GLY A 32 1.93 -4.33 1.26
CA GLY A 32 0.84 -4.05 0.35
C GLY A 32 1.38 -3.69 -1.04
N ALA A 33 0.75 -4.21 -2.08
CA ALA A 33 1.00 -3.78 -3.45
C ALA A 33 -0.27 -3.18 -4.04
N GLN A 34 -0.13 -2.23 -4.98
CA GLN A 34 -1.25 -1.59 -5.65
C GLN A 34 -1.15 -1.83 -7.15
N GLU A 35 -2.31 -1.96 -7.78
CA GLU A 35 -2.49 -2.14 -9.23
C GLU A 35 -2.01 -3.45 -9.88
N PRO A 36 -1.44 -4.47 -9.20
CA PRO A 36 -1.10 -5.66 -9.96
C PRO A 36 -2.35 -6.32 -10.53
N TYR A 37 -2.23 -6.87 -11.74
CA TYR A 37 -3.19 -7.85 -12.26
C TYR A 37 -2.88 -9.22 -11.66
N LEU A 38 -3.86 -10.13 -11.68
CA LEU A 38 -3.64 -11.50 -11.21
C LEU A 38 -2.44 -12.17 -11.89
N THR A 39 -2.26 -11.97 -13.19
CA THR A 39 -1.11 -12.49 -13.93
C THR A 39 0.23 -11.95 -13.44
N GLN A 40 0.26 -10.73 -12.92
CA GLN A 40 1.48 -10.16 -12.31
C GLN A 40 1.72 -10.72 -10.91
N ILE A 41 0.67 -10.99 -10.15
CA ILE A 41 0.76 -11.67 -8.86
C ILE A 41 1.32 -13.08 -9.06
N GLU A 42 0.80 -13.83 -10.02
CA GLU A 42 1.28 -15.17 -10.39
C GLU A 42 2.76 -15.17 -10.86
N ASP A 43 3.19 -14.11 -11.54
CA ASP A 43 4.60 -13.92 -11.91
C ASP A 43 5.50 -13.57 -10.71
N ILE A 44 4.93 -12.96 -9.65
CA ILE A 44 5.67 -12.56 -8.43
C ILE A 44 5.79 -13.73 -7.45
N GLU A 45 4.77 -14.56 -7.31
CA GLU A 45 4.75 -15.67 -6.35
C GLU A 45 6.01 -16.55 -6.36
N PRO A 46 6.57 -16.96 -7.53
CA PRO A 46 7.80 -17.75 -7.56
C PRO A 46 9.04 -17.04 -7.00
N PHE A 47 9.01 -15.72 -6.84
CA PHE A 47 10.11 -14.94 -6.26
C PHE A 47 10.04 -14.87 -4.73
N LEU A 48 8.91 -15.25 -4.16
CA LEU A 48 8.53 -15.07 -2.77
C LEU A 48 8.32 -16.43 -2.08
N ASP A 49 9.38 -17.26 -2.06
CA ASP A 49 9.32 -18.51 -1.31
C ASP A 49 8.98 -18.24 0.17
N GLY A 50 8.05 -19.03 0.71
CA GLY A 50 7.55 -18.86 2.08
C GLY A 50 6.51 -17.76 2.28
N TYR A 51 6.12 -17.04 1.22
CA TYR A 51 5.03 -16.04 1.31
C TYR A 51 3.68 -16.63 0.89
N ALA A 52 2.65 -15.89 1.27
CA ALA A 52 1.31 -15.97 0.72
C ALA A 52 0.77 -14.55 0.54
N TRP A 53 -0.39 -14.42 -0.06
CA TRP A 53 -1.08 -13.14 -0.17
C TRP A 53 -2.58 -13.28 0.04
N VAL A 54 -3.22 -12.18 0.39
CA VAL A 54 -4.67 -12.03 0.50
C VAL A 54 -5.11 -10.77 -0.21
N GLY A 55 -6.33 -10.76 -0.71
CA GLY A 55 -6.96 -9.61 -1.32
C GLY A 55 -7.82 -9.98 -2.52
N GLU A 56 -8.65 -9.03 -2.93
CA GLU A 56 -9.57 -9.11 -4.06
C GLU A 56 -9.23 -8.04 -5.09
N ASN A 57 -9.79 -8.14 -6.28
CA ASN A 57 -9.67 -7.11 -7.28
C ASN A 57 -10.78 -6.05 -7.14
N VAL A 58 -10.58 -4.92 -7.81
CA VAL A 58 -11.46 -3.74 -7.69
C VAL A 58 -12.91 -3.95 -8.11
N ILE A 59 -13.26 -5.04 -8.78
CA ILE A 59 -14.64 -5.35 -9.14
C ILE A 59 -15.23 -6.52 -8.36
N GLY A 60 -14.44 -7.18 -7.48
CA GLY A 60 -14.90 -8.32 -6.68
C GLY A 60 -15.23 -9.57 -7.49
N ASP A 61 -14.66 -9.72 -8.67
CA ASP A 61 -14.83 -10.87 -9.55
C ASP A 61 -13.51 -11.60 -9.75
N GLU A 62 -13.31 -12.71 -9.05
CA GLU A 62 -12.10 -13.51 -9.09
C GLU A 62 -11.75 -14.04 -10.49
N THR A 63 -12.73 -14.14 -11.39
CA THR A 63 -12.51 -14.57 -12.76
C THR A 63 -11.92 -13.48 -13.65
N ALA A 64 -12.03 -12.23 -13.22
CA ALA A 64 -11.58 -11.06 -13.96
C ALA A 64 -10.08 -10.80 -13.80
N ARG A 65 -9.26 -11.65 -14.42
CA ARG A 65 -7.79 -11.69 -14.30
C ARG A 65 -7.08 -10.36 -14.65
N ARG A 66 -7.71 -9.49 -15.42
CA ARG A 66 -7.18 -8.18 -15.86
C ARG A 66 -7.87 -7.01 -15.13
N ARG A 67 -8.01 -7.13 -13.81
CA ARG A 67 -8.46 -6.07 -12.93
C ARG A 67 -7.40 -5.80 -11.88
N HIS A 68 -7.33 -4.57 -11.41
CA HIS A 68 -6.37 -4.18 -10.38
C HIS A 68 -6.71 -4.87 -9.06
N TYR A 69 -5.71 -5.43 -8.42
CA TYR A 69 -5.73 -5.92 -7.05
C TYR A 69 -5.02 -4.94 -6.13
N ASN A 70 -5.33 -5.02 -4.84
CA ASN A 70 -4.54 -4.40 -3.78
C ASN A 70 -4.13 -5.47 -2.76
N PRO A 71 -3.29 -6.46 -3.15
CA PRO A 71 -2.97 -7.59 -2.29
C PRO A 71 -2.07 -7.18 -1.12
N VAL A 72 -2.19 -7.93 -0.03
CA VAL A 72 -1.23 -7.93 1.06
C VAL A 72 -0.46 -9.23 1.00
N PHE A 73 0.85 -9.15 0.73
CA PHE A 73 1.79 -10.26 0.78
C PHE A 73 2.40 -10.37 2.17
N TYR A 74 2.57 -11.58 2.68
CA TYR A 74 3.10 -11.82 4.02
C TYR A 74 3.88 -13.12 4.12
N ARG A 75 4.86 -13.16 5.00
CA ARG A 75 5.61 -14.38 5.32
C ARG A 75 4.77 -15.33 6.18
N LYS A 76 4.54 -16.55 5.70
CA LYS A 76 3.76 -17.60 6.39
C LYS A 76 4.41 -18.09 7.68
N ASP A 77 5.73 -18.05 7.76
CA ASP A 77 6.47 -18.41 8.97
C ASP A 77 6.35 -17.37 10.09
N LYS A 78 6.07 -16.11 9.75
CA LYS A 78 5.92 -15.01 10.72
C LYS A 78 4.47 -14.71 11.07
N PHE A 79 3.55 -14.85 10.13
CA PHE A 79 2.17 -14.43 10.29
C PHE A 79 1.17 -15.52 9.94
N GLU A 80 0.04 -15.49 10.66
CA GLU A 80 -1.15 -16.28 10.40
C GLU A 80 -2.30 -15.32 10.10
N VAL A 81 -3.04 -15.56 9.01
CA VAL A 81 -4.27 -14.81 8.71
C VAL A 81 -5.41 -15.41 9.54
N LEU A 82 -6.06 -14.58 10.34
CA LEU A 82 -7.22 -14.95 11.15
C LEU A 82 -8.52 -14.61 10.46
N ASP A 83 -8.55 -13.46 9.76
CA ASP A 83 -9.70 -12.95 9.02
C ASP A 83 -9.25 -12.02 7.89
N ARG A 84 -10.12 -11.78 6.91
CA ARG A 84 -9.83 -10.90 5.77
C ARG A 84 -11.11 -10.42 5.12
N GLY A 85 -11.00 -9.31 4.39
CA GLY A 85 -12.10 -8.78 3.61
C GLY A 85 -11.72 -7.57 2.78
N ALA A 86 -12.73 -6.97 2.19
CA ALA A 86 -12.58 -5.79 1.36
C ALA A 86 -13.74 -4.83 1.58
N PHE A 87 -13.53 -3.57 1.23
CA PHE A 87 -14.59 -2.58 1.06
C PHE A 87 -14.21 -1.60 -0.06
N TRP A 88 -15.24 -1.05 -0.70
CA TRP A 88 -15.08 -0.12 -1.80
C TRP A 88 -15.25 1.32 -1.36
N TYR A 89 -14.44 2.20 -1.93
CA TYR A 89 -14.53 3.63 -1.66
C TYR A 89 -15.68 4.24 -2.46
N SER A 90 -16.87 4.12 -1.87
CA SER A 90 -18.13 4.62 -2.42
C SER A 90 -19.16 4.83 -1.32
N GLU A 91 -20.30 5.37 -1.68
CA GLU A 91 -21.49 5.50 -0.81
C GLU A 91 -22.08 4.12 -0.46
N THR A 92 -21.68 3.06 -1.16
CA THR A 92 -22.09 1.66 -0.94
C THR A 92 -20.88 0.75 -0.75
N PRO A 93 -20.13 0.90 0.34
CA PRO A 93 -18.81 0.27 0.50
C PRO A 93 -18.84 -1.27 0.56
N ALA A 94 -19.99 -1.88 0.81
CA ALA A 94 -20.16 -3.33 0.78
C ALA A 94 -20.49 -3.90 -0.61
N VAL A 95 -20.69 -3.03 -1.62
CA VAL A 95 -21.03 -3.46 -2.99
C VAL A 95 -19.77 -3.57 -3.83
N PRO A 96 -19.38 -4.80 -4.25
CA PRO A 96 -18.21 -5.01 -5.09
C PRO A 96 -18.27 -4.21 -6.39
N GLY A 97 -17.15 -3.59 -6.75
CA GLY A 97 -17.04 -2.78 -7.96
C GLY A 97 -17.73 -1.43 -7.91
N SER A 98 -18.32 -1.05 -6.78
CA SER A 98 -18.96 0.26 -6.66
C SER A 98 -17.95 1.39 -6.83
N LYS A 99 -18.42 2.47 -7.47
CA LYS A 99 -17.66 3.68 -7.74
C LYS A 99 -18.36 4.85 -7.05
N GLY A 100 -17.66 5.55 -6.17
CA GLY A 100 -18.24 6.63 -5.38
C GLY A 100 -17.81 8.02 -5.84
N TRP A 101 -18.64 9.00 -5.55
CA TRP A 101 -18.41 10.44 -5.73
C TRP A 101 -17.94 10.78 -7.15
N ASP A 102 -16.89 11.58 -7.26
CA ASP A 102 -16.24 11.98 -8.53
C ASP A 102 -15.09 11.04 -8.96
N SER A 103 -15.02 9.82 -8.41
CA SER A 103 -13.96 8.86 -8.73
C SER A 103 -13.92 8.51 -10.22
N TYR A 104 -12.72 8.45 -10.80
CA TYR A 104 -12.55 8.01 -12.19
C TYR A 104 -12.87 6.51 -12.37
N SER A 105 -12.45 5.69 -11.41
CA SER A 105 -12.65 4.23 -11.45
C SER A 105 -13.03 3.69 -10.07
N PRO A 106 -13.57 2.47 -9.96
CA PRO A 106 -13.73 1.81 -8.67
C PRO A 106 -12.41 1.77 -7.91
N ARG A 107 -12.46 2.07 -6.63
CA ARG A 107 -11.33 2.03 -5.69
C ARG A 107 -11.73 1.26 -4.46
N MET A 108 -10.76 0.60 -3.83
CA MET A 108 -11.04 -0.30 -2.72
C MET A 108 -9.89 -0.37 -1.72
N CYS A 109 -10.19 -0.90 -0.57
CA CYS A 109 -9.24 -1.36 0.43
C CYS A 109 -9.41 -2.85 0.65
N ASN A 110 -8.33 -3.61 0.55
CA ASN A 110 -8.26 -4.96 1.11
C ASN A 110 -7.70 -4.89 2.52
N TRP A 111 -8.20 -5.74 3.41
CA TRP A 111 -7.69 -5.82 4.77
C TRP A 111 -7.54 -7.26 5.21
N ALA A 112 -6.63 -7.49 6.16
CA ALA A 112 -6.50 -8.76 6.84
C ALA A 112 -6.15 -8.58 8.32
N HIS A 113 -6.67 -9.49 9.14
CA HIS A 113 -6.35 -9.65 10.55
C HIS A 113 -5.26 -10.71 10.67
N PHE A 114 -4.14 -10.32 11.24
CA PHE A 114 -2.98 -11.17 11.39
C PHE A 114 -2.67 -11.48 12.86
N ARG A 115 -2.14 -12.69 13.09
CA ARG A 115 -1.45 -13.06 14.32
C ARG A 115 0.05 -13.21 14.05
N ILE A 116 0.88 -12.61 14.90
CA ILE A 116 2.33 -12.82 14.91
C ILE A 116 2.61 -14.17 15.56
N ARG A 117 3.15 -15.12 14.81
CA ARG A 117 3.37 -16.50 15.31
C ARG A 117 4.33 -16.56 16.48
N ALA A 118 5.32 -15.67 16.54
CA ALA A 118 6.35 -15.66 17.57
C ALA A 118 5.82 -15.32 18.98
N ASN A 119 4.74 -14.54 19.10
CA ASN A 119 4.26 -14.04 20.39
C ASN A 119 2.73 -14.01 20.55
N GLY A 120 1.99 -14.46 19.54
CA GLY A 120 0.53 -14.52 19.56
C GLY A 120 -0.19 -13.16 19.45
N ARG A 121 0.54 -12.05 19.35
CA ARG A 121 -0.07 -10.71 19.26
C ARG A 121 -0.72 -10.52 17.88
N GLU A 122 -1.74 -9.69 17.84
CA GLU A 122 -2.58 -9.51 16.67
C GLU A 122 -2.54 -8.06 16.16
N PHE A 123 -2.69 -7.90 14.85
CA PHE A 123 -2.81 -6.60 14.21
C PHE A 123 -3.61 -6.70 12.91
N TYR A 124 -4.08 -5.58 12.43
CA TYR A 124 -4.73 -5.46 11.12
C TYR A 124 -3.84 -4.78 10.10
N HIS A 125 -3.90 -5.23 8.86
CA HIS A 125 -3.27 -4.56 7.73
C HIS A 125 -4.34 -4.21 6.69
N PHE A 126 -4.48 -2.92 6.41
CA PHE A 126 -5.34 -2.35 5.38
C PHE A 126 -4.45 -1.90 4.22
N ASN A 127 -4.77 -2.31 2.99
CA ASN A 127 -4.03 -1.89 1.80
C ASN A 127 -4.95 -1.21 0.81
N SER A 128 -4.70 0.06 0.54
CA SER A 128 -5.59 0.98 -0.17
C SER A 128 -4.99 1.49 -1.47
N HIS A 129 -5.86 1.84 -2.42
CA HIS A 129 -5.51 2.67 -3.55
C HIS A 129 -6.62 3.68 -3.80
N PHE A 130 -6.34 4.96 -3.56
CA PHE A 130 -7.29 6.06 -3.75
C PHE A 130 -7.35 6.51 -5.20
N ASP A 131 -8.40 7.26 -5.53
CA ASP A 131 -8.57 7.75 -6.90
C ASP A 131 -7.55 8.85 -7.24
N HIS A 132 -7.03 8.79 -8.47
CA HIS A 132 -5.98 9.71 -8.92
C HIS A 132 -6.54 11.02 -9.50
N ILE A 133 -7.84 11.09 -9.80
CA ILE A 133 -8.50 12.26 -10.41
C ILE A 133 -9.45 12.93 -9.42
N GLY A 134 -10.42 12.17 -8.87
CA GLY A 134 -11.49 12.69 -8.05
C GLY A 134 -11.00 13.25 -6.71
N THR A 135 -11.09 14.55 -6.52
CA THR A 135 -10.69 15.20 -5.26
C THR A 135 -11.68 14.94 -4.14
N THR A 136 -12.98 14.99 -4.45
CA THR A 136 -14.05 14.61 -3.51
C THR A 136 -13.93 13.15 -3.14
N ALA A 137 -13.70 12.27 -4.12
CA ALA A 137 -13.52 10.85 -3.89
C ALA A 137 -12.36 10.56 -2.93
N ARG A 138 -11.22 11.25 -3.06
CA ARG A 138 -10.10 11.09 -2.11
C ARG A 138 -10.46 11.56 -0.70
N ALA A 139 -11.10 12.72 -0.57
CA ALA A 139 -11.49 13.27 0.74
C ALA A 139 -12.48 12.34 1.47
N GLU A 140 -13.50 11.88 0.76
CA GLU A 140 -14.52 10.97 1.33
C GLU A 140 -13.95 9.57 1.58
N SER A 141 -13.06 9.07 0.68
CA SER A 141 -12.34 7.80 0.91
C SER A 141 -11.50 7.83 2.18
N ALA A 142 -10.89 8.97 2.50
CA ALA A 142 -10.13 9.14 3.74
C ALA A 142 -11.02 9.03 4.98
N LYS A 143 -12.20 9.66 4.96
CA LYS A 143 -13.19 9.55 6.05
C LYS A 143 -13.68 8.11 6.20
N LEU A 144 -14.00 7.46 5.08
CA LEU A 144 -14.46 6.07 5.06
C LEU A 144 -13.37 5.11 5.57
N LEU A 145 -12.12 5.28 5.15
CA LEU A 145 -10.99 4.48 5.65
C LEU A 145 -10.89 4.57 7.18
N VAL A 146 -10.88 5.78 7.73
CA VAL A 146 -10.81 6.00 9.20
C VAL A 146 -11.97 5.32 9.92
N ALA A 147 -13.19 5.46 9.40
CA ALA A 147 -14.39 4.82 9.96
C ALA A 147 -14.26 3.28 9.92
N LYS A 148 -13.83 2.71 8.79
CA LYS A 148 -13.66 1.28 8.61
C LYS A 148 -12.52 0.70 9.44
N VAL A 149 -11.42 1.41 9.61
CA VAL A 149 -10.34 0.99 10.53
C VAL A 149 -10.86 0.93 11.96
N ARG A 150 -11.62 1.93 12.40
CA ARG A 150 -12.25 1.94 13.74
C ARG A 150 -13.21 0.77 13.92
N GLU A 151 -14.07 0.53 12.93
CA GLU A 151 -15.08 -0.54 12.93
C GLU A 151 -14.44 -1.92 12.96
N ILE A 152 -13.52 -2.19 12.01
CA ILE A 152 -12.97 -3.52 11.75
C ILE A 152 -11.88 -3.89 12.76
N ALA A 153 -10.94 -2.98 13.02
CA ALA A 153 -9.84 -3.28 13.95
C ALA A 153 -10.28 -3.23 15.42
N GLY A 154 -11.40 -2.54 15.74
CA GLY A 154 -11.98 -2.55 17.10
C GLY A 154 -11.01 -2.08 18.18
N GLY A 155 -10.08 -1.17 17.87
CA GLY A 155 -9.07 -0.68 18.79
C GLY A 155 -7.79 -1.51 18.85
N LYS A 156 -7.68 -2.61 18.08
CA LYS A 156 -6.42 -3.36 17.93
C LYS A 156 -5.42 -2.60 17.03
N PRO A 157 -4.11 -2.93 17.12
CA PRO A 157 -3.10 -2.32 16.25
C PRO A 157 -3.46 -2.47 14.77
N ALA A 158 -3.31 -1.38 14.01
CA ALA A 158 -3.60 -1.37 12.58
C ALA A 158 -2.54 -0.61 11.80
N PHE A 159 -2.26 -1.11 10.60
CA PHE A 159 -1.41 -0.51 9.59
C PHE A 159 -2.25 -0.24 8.35
N CYS A 160 -2.14 0.97 7.78
CA CYS A 160 -2.78 1.31 6.52
C CYS A 160 -1.70 1.70 5.52
N THR A 161 -1.44 0.84 4.54
CA THR A 161 -0.52 1.07 3.44
C THR A 161 -1.28 1.44 2.19
N GLY A 162 -0.66 2.12 1.26
CA GLY A 162 -1.26 2.35 -0.05
C GLY A 162 -0.71 3.52 -0.81
N ASP A 163 -1.13 3.59 -2.07
CA ASP A 163 -1.10 4.80 -2.86
C ASP A 163 -2.40 5.59 -2.58
N PHE A 164 -2.26 6.67 -1.82
CA PHE A 164 -3.39 7.52 -1.46
C PHE A 164 -3.62 8.64 -2.48
N ASN A 165 -2.79 8.76 -3.51
CA ASN A 165 -2.84 9.86 -4.48
C ASN A 165 -2.97 11.24 -3.81
N SER A 166 -2.44 11.36 -2.61
CA SER A 166 -2.66 12.49 -1.70
C SER A 166 -1.40 12.74 -0.87
N ASN A 167 -0.82 13.91 -1.01
CA ASN A 167 0.32 14.33 -0.19
C ASN A 167 -0.14 15.05 1.08
N GLN A 168 0.82 15.43 1.92
CA GLN A 168 0.60 16.03 3.24
C GLN A 168 -0.22 17.32 3.24
N ASN A 169 -0.35 17.99 2.09
CA ASN A 169 -1.10 19.25 1.97
C ASN A 169 -2.59 19.03 1.67
N THR A 170 -2.97 17.81 1.25
CA THR A 170 -4.34 17.49 0.83
C THR A 170 -5.29 17.28 2.00
N GLU A 171 -6.59 17.49 1.76
CA GLU A 171 -7.64 17.22 2.74
C GLU A 171 -7.67 15.73 3.14
N ALA A 172 -7.55 14.84 2.16
CA ALA A 172 -7.56 13.41 2.40
C ALA A 172 -6.45 12.98 3.39
N TYR A 173 -5.20 13.44 3.17
CA TYR A 173 -4.11 13.16 4.10
C TYR A 173 -4.40 13.73 5.49
N LYS A 174 -4.81 15.00 5.58
CA LYS A 174 -5.10 15.66 6.86
C LYS A 174 -6.22 14.97 7.64
N THR A 175 -7.22 14.45 6.93
CA THR A 175 -8.30 13.68 7.52
C THR A 175 -7.80 12.40 8.17
N ILE A 176 -6.92 11.65 7.49
CA ILE A 176 -6.37 10.41 8.04
C ILE A 176 -5.41 10.71 9.19
N ALA A 177 -4.41 11.55 8.97
CA ALA A 177 -3.36 11.86 9.94
C ALA A 177 -3.88 12.61 11.18
N GLY A 178 -4.93 13.40 11.03
CA GLY A 178 -5.59 14.14 12.11
C GLY A 178 -6.73 13.40 12.80
N SER A 179 -7.03 12.16 12.42
CA SER A 179 -8.19 11.39 12.92
C SER A 179 -8.10 10.99 14.40
N GLY A 180 -6.92 11.02 15.00
CA GLY A 180 -6.64 10.47 16.32
C GLY A 180 -6.60 8.93 16.38
N ILE A 181 -6.94 8.25 15.28
CA ILE A 181 -6.93 6.79 15.13
C ILE A 181 -5.68 6.33 14.40
N LEU A 182 -5.32 7.04 13.33
CA LEU A 182 -4.17 6.77 12.50
C LEU A 182 -3.20 7.96 12.53
N ALA A 183 -1.93 7.67 12.46
CA ALA A 183 -0.88 8.67 12.36
C ALA A 183 0.13 8.26 11.27
N ASP A 184 0.67 9.23 10.55
CA ASP A 184 1.68 8.94 9.53
C ASP A 184 2.99 8.48 10.18
N SER A 185 3.46 7.30 9.78
CA SER A 185 4.72 6.73 10.22
C SER A 185 5.93 7.62 9.91
N TYR A 186 5.88 8.37 8.79
CA TYR A 186 6.90 9.36 8.44
C TYR A 186 7.05 10.43 9.51
N VAL A 187 5.93 10.97 9.99
CA VAL A 187 5.93 12.03 11.02
C VAL A 187 6.37 11.46 12.37
N ARG A 188 5.98 10.23 12.68
CA ARG A 188 6.28 9.59 13.96
C ARG A 188 7.69 9.05 14.08
N CYS A 189 8.33 8.76 12.96
CA CYS A 189 9.65 8.16 12.95
C CYS A 189 10.75 9.21 13.12
N PRO A 190 11.65 9.07 14.09
CA PRO A 190 12.82 9.95 14.22
C PRO A 190 13.91 9.61 13.20
N ALA A 191 14.05 8.35 12.82
CA ALA A 191 15.10 7.84 11.93
C ALA A 191 14.60 7.62 10.51
N LYS A 192 14.84 8.59 9.63
CA LYS A 192 14.40 8.54 8.22
C LYS A 192 15.58 8.39 7.28
N THR A 193 15.41 7.55 6.24
CA THR A 193 16.36 7.43 5.14
C THR A 193 15.63 7.75 3.83
N ASN A 194 16.24 8.61 3.01
CA ASN A 194 15.66 9.07 1.74
C ASN A 194 14.29 9.77 1.91
N GLY A 195 14.04 10.39 3.07
CA GLY A 195 12.77 11.07 3.35
C GLY A 195 12.52 12.33 2.52
N ASP A 196 13.51 12.79 1.80
CA ASP A 196 13.49 13.89 0.85
C ASP A 196 13.23 13.44 -0.60
N TRP A 197 13.10 12.12 -0.83
CA TRP A 197 12.74 11.59 -2.15
C TRP A 197 11.22 11.55 -2.33
N PRO A 198 10.72 11.72 -3.58
CA PRO A 198 9.30 11.51 -3.87
C PRO A 198 8.98 10.02 -3.78
N THR A 199 7.73 9.65 -3.50
CA THR A 199 7.30 8.25 -3.59
C THR A 199 6.89 7.87 -5.02
N TYR A 200 6.52 8.82 -5.87
CA TYR A 200 6.23 8.63 -7.29
C TYR A 200 7.41 9.10 -8.16
N ASN A 201 7.94 8.23 -9.00
CA ASN A 201 9.04 8.52 -9.93
C ASN A 201 8.62 8.56 -11.41
N GLY A 202 7.45 7.99 -11.76
CA GLY A 202 6.92 7.95 -13.14
C GLY A 202 7.87 7.26 -14.12
N TYR A 203 8.67 6.29 -13.68
CA TYR A 203 9.76 5.62 -14.42
C TYR A 203 10.90 6.55 -14.88
N LYS A 204 10.95 7.79 -14.39
CA LYS A 204 12.03 8.73 -14.71
C LYS A 204 13.16 8.56 -13.72
N TYR A 205 14.38 8.33 -14.23
CA TYR A 205 15.54 8.23 -13.36
C TYR A 205 15.78 9.55 -12.63
N ILE A 206 15.85 9.47 -11.32
CA ILE A 206 16.12 10.59 -10.41
C ILE A 206 17.52 10.37 -9.85
N SER A 207 18.43 11.31 -10.09
CA SER A 207 19.82 11.25 -9.59
C SER A 207 19.98 11.90 -8.23
N THR A 208 19.15 12.89 -7.94
CA THR A 208 19.13 13.66 -6.69
C THR A 208 17.68 13.98 -6.34
N PRO A 209 17.33 14.04 -5.05
CA PRO A 209 15.97 14.37 -4.67
C PRO A 209 15.60 15.79 -5.17
N PRO A 210 14.37 15.99 -5.65
CA PRO A 210 13.90 17.29 -6.07
C PRO A 210 13.72 18.22 -4.86
N ALA A 211 13.78 19.55 -5.08
CA ALA A 211 13.64 20.52 -4.02
C ALA A 211 12.31 20.44 -3.23
N ALA A 212 11.26 19.88 -3.83
CA ALA A 212 9.98 19.64 -3.20
C ALA A 212 9.53 18.20 -3.51
N ALA A 213 9.93 17.27 -2.65
CA ALA A 213 9.46 15.90 -2.74
C ALA A 213 8.01 15.78 -2.27
N SER A 214 7.24 14.96 -2.97
CA SER A 214 5.85 14.67 -2.64
C SER A 214 5.71 13.19 -2.30
N HIS A 215 5.18 12.89 -1.12
CA HIS A 215 4.79 11.54 -0.74
C HIS A 215 3.31 11.38 -0.99
N ILE A 216 2.94 10.46 -1.86
CA ILE A 216 1.54 10.07 -2.13
C ILE A 216 1.28 8.62 -1.70
N ASP A 217 2.35 7.88 -1.44
CA ASP A 217 2.33 6.57 -0.81
C ASP A 217 2.67 6.73 0.68
N HIS A 218 1.86 6.15 1.54
CA HIS A 218 2.00 6.30 2.98
C HIS A 218 1.86 4.96 3.72
N VAL A 219 2.44 4.92 4.89
CA VAL A 219 2.14 3.92 5.92
C VAL A 219 1.60 4.65 7.14
N PHE A 220 0.30 4.56 7.34
CA PHE A 220 -0.34 5.04 8.57
C PHE A 220 -0.40 3.90 9.59
N VAL A 221 -0.27 4.26 10.87
CA VAL A 221 -0.27 3.31 11.99
C VAL A 221 -1.17 3.80 13.13
N THR A 222 -1.72 2.88 13.92
CA THR A 222 -2.35 3.24 15.20
C THR A 222 -1.30 3.69 16.19
N PRO A 223 -1.33 4.98 16.64
CA PRO A 223 -0.18 5.59 17.33
C PRO A 223 0.04 5.08 18.75
N LYS A 224 -0.98 4.51 19.41
CA LYS A 224 -0.89 4.00 20.78
C LYS A 224 -0.19 2.65 20.85
N ASP A 225 -0.39 1.82 19.82
CA ASP A 225 -0.07 0.41 19.86
C ASP A 225 1.14 0.07 18.98
N THR A 226 1.68 1.08 18.25
CA THR A 226 2.76 0.86 17.29
C THR A 226 3.91 1.83 17.53
N LYS A 227 5.10 1.25 17.71
CA LYS A 227 6.37 1.99 17.69
C LYS A 227 6.98 1.86 16.30
N VAL A 228 7.16 2.97 15.61
CA VAL A 228 7.91 3.04 14.34
C VAL A 228 9.38 3.24 14.68
N VAL A 229 10.21 2.28 14.29
CA VAL A 229 11.66 2.26 14.62
C VAL A 229 12.45 2.97 13.54
N SER A 230 12.18 2.65 12.28
CA SER A 230 12.78 3.31 11.11
C SER A 230 11.75 3.53 10.01
N TRP A 231 12.03 4.50 9.14
CA TRP A 231 11.24 4.81 7.97
C TRP A 231 12.17 5.09 6.78
N ARG A 232 11.89 4.54 5.61
CA ARG A 232 12.70 4.79 4.43
C ARG A 232 11.94 4.66 3.12
N ILE A 233 12.43 5.37 2.09
CA ILE A 233 12.08 5.13 0.69
C ILE A 233 13.19 4.27 0.08
N VAL A 234 12.79 3.17 -0.59
CA VAL A 234 13.70 2.31 -1.35
C VAL A 234 13.80 2.86 -2.77
N ASN A 235 14.82 3.68 -3.01
CA ASN A 235 15.02 4.40 -4.28
C ASN A 235 16.09 3.76 -5.18
N ASN A 236 16.45 2.50 -4.95
CA ASN A 236 17.45 1.78 -5.72
C ASN A 236 17.06 1.70 -7.20
N SER A 237 17.98 2.06 -8.07
CA SER A 237 17.85 1.90 -9.52
C SER A 237 18.71 0.76 -10.03
N TYR A 238 18.25 0.12 -11.09
CA TYR A 238 18.92 -0.96 -11.78
C TYR A 238 19.25 -0.49 -13.21
N ASN A 239 20.49 -0.07 -13.44
CA ASN A 239 20.90 0.56 -14.70
C ASN A 239 20.00 1.77 -15.08
N ARG A 240 19.75 2.66 -14.12
CA ARG A 240 18.84 3.82 -14.24
C ARG A 240 17.39 3.45 -14.57
N LYS A 241 16.96 2.23 -14.32
CA LYS A 241 15.57 1.78 -14.43
C LYS A 241 15.02 1.43 -13.06
N TYR A 242 13.73 1.56 -12.89
CA TYR A 242 13.02 1.23 -11.66
C TYR A 242 12.05 0.06 -11.88
N PRO A 243 11.84 -0.79 -10.87
CA PRO A 243 10.88 -1.90 -10.95
C PRO A 243 9.41 -1.42 -10.98
N SER A 244 9.15 -0.21 -10.49
CA SER A 244 7.83 0.44 -10.44
C SER A 244 7.97 1.94 -10.68
N ASP A 245 6.88 2.59 -11.10
CA ASP A 245 6.76 4.05 -11.16
C ASP A 245 6.58 4.69 -9.78
N HIS A 246 6.44 3.87 -8.73
CA HIS A 246 6.51 4.27 -7.33
C HIS A 246 7.70 3.63 -6.64
N PHE A 247 8.25 4.31 -5.65
CA PHE A 247 9.25 3.74 -4.74
C PHE A 247 8.55 3.10 -3.54
N PRO A 248 9.01 1.93 -3.07
CA PRO A 248 8.49 1.36 -1.83
C PRO A 248 8.75 2.27 -0.62
N VAL A 249 7.72 2.48 0.17
CA VAL A 249 7.81 3.07 1.51
C VAL A 249 7.88 1.94 2.53
N VAL A 250 8.91 1.94 3.33
CA VAL A 250 9.21 0.85 4.27
C VAL A 250 9.35 1.38 5.68
N ILE A 251 8.75 0.69 6.62
CA ILE A 251 8.94 0.91 8.05
C ILE A 251 9.46 -0.35 8.74
N GLU A 252 10.29 -0.16 9.75
CA GLU A 252 10.50 -1.14 10.81
C GLU A 252 9.62 -0.76 12.00
N TRP A 253 8.96 -1.73 12.58
CA TRP A 253 8.01 -1.48 13.65
C TRP A 253 7.97 -2.59 14.69
N SER A 254 7.52 -2.25 15.87
CA SER A 254 7.10 -3.19 16.90
C SER A 254 5.75 -2.77 17.46
N LEU A 255 5.00 -3.74 17.98
CA LEU A 255 3.82 -3.43 18.77
C LEU A 255 4.28 -2.93 20.14
N ALA A 256 3.63 -1.88 20.67
CA ALA A 256 3.87 -1.39 22.02
C ALA A 256 3.55 -2.50 23.05
N GLU A 257 4.26 -2.51 24.16
CA GLU A 257 4.04 -3.47 25.26
C GLU A 257 2.67 -3.29 25.93
#